data_a5e022465688a7c6b13b36cf27734621
#
_entry.id   a5e022465688a7c6b13b36cf27734621
#
_cell.length_a   1.000
_cell.length_b   1.000
_cell.length_c   1.000
_cell.angle_alpha   90.00
_cell.angle_beta   90.00
_cell.angle_gamma   90.00
#
_symmetry.space_group_name_H-M   'P 1'
#
loop_
_entity.id
_entity.type
_entity.pdbx_description
1 polymer ?
#
loop_
_entity_poly.entity_id
_entity_poly.type
_entity_poly.pdbx_seq_one_letter_code
_entity_poly.pdbx_strand_id
1 'polypeptide(L)'
;MRLLARKKQMKQALDVAQNAIKRWPNNAEMFFLLGSLQDETGDKKAAFKTMEKLLALHPDNYQALNYVGYTLAEEDRDLDRALTLLVRANDLAPNQSYIIDSLAWAYFKAGKLDDALKEIRRAVTLDEHTDASIWEHYGDIAARAGLKDEARTAYQKAMELKPDNAEALRQRLS
;
A
#
# COMPACT_ATOMS: atom_id res chain seq x y z
N MET A 1 -16.37 -18.94 17.37
CA MET A 1 -15.31 -19.96 17.23
C MET A 1 -14.30 -19.66 16.11
N ARG A 2 -14.69 -19.42 14.85
CA ARG A 2 -13.76 -19.14 13.74
C ARG A 2 -12.79 -17.97 13.98
N LEU A 3 -13.28 -16.87 14.57
CA LEU A 3 -12.46 -15.67 14.85
C LEU A 3 -11.35 -15.93 15.88
N LEU A 4 -11.62 -16.72 16.92
CA LEU A 4 -10.66 -17.10 17.95
C LEU A 4 -9.60 -18.05 17.40
N ALA A 5 -9.99 -18.97 16.50
CA ALA A 5 -9.06 -19.89 15.83
C ALA A 5 -8.10 -19.11 14.92
N ARG A 6 -8.62 -18.14 14.13
CA ARG A 6 -7.80 -17.27 13.26
C ARG A 6 -6.79 -16.44 14.07
N LYS A 7 -7.22 -15.82 15.18
CA LYS A 7 -6.32 -15.08 16.08
C LYS A 7 -5.21 -15.95 16.66
N LYS A 8 -5.53 -17.20 17.03
CA LYS A 8 -4.54 -18.15 17.55
C LYS A 8 -3.50 -18.55 16.48
N GLN A 9 -3.97 -18.81 15.25
CA GLN A 9 -3.08 -19.14 14.13
C GLN A 9 -2.16 -17.97 13.79
N MET A 10 -2.69 -16.75 13.79
CA MET A 10 -1.92 -15.53 13.52
C MET A 10 -0.83 -15.30 14.57
N LYS A 11 -1.14 -15.51 15.85
CA LYS A 11 -0.14 -15.43 16.93
C LYS A 11 0.96 -16.48 16.75
N GLN A 12 0.60 -17.70 16.41
CA GLN A 12 1.59 -18.76 16.13
C GLN A 12 2.48 -18.41 14.93
N ALA A 13 1.90 -17.86 13.86
CA ALA A 13 2.66 -17.41 12.70
C ALA A 13 3.66 -16.30 13.06
N LEU A 14 3.26 -15.32 13.88
CA LEU A 14 4.15 -14.28 14.40
C LEU A 14 5.32 -14.85 15.21
N ASP A 15 5.04 -15.78 16.14
CA ASP A 15 6.07 -16.43 16.95
C ASP A 15 7.07 -17.20 16.08
N VAL A 16 6.58 -17.91 15.05
CA VAL A 16 7.43 -18.61 14.09
C VAL A 16 8.29 -17.65 13.28
N ALA A 17 7.72 -16.57 12.75
CA ALA A 17 8.46 -15.59 11.97
C ALA A 17 9.52 -14.87 12.82
N GLN A 18 9.22 -14.52 14.09
CA GLN A 18 10.17 -13.94 15.03
C GLN A 18 11.34 -14.88 15.33
N ASN A 19 11.07 -16.15 15.51
CA ASN A 19 12.11 -17.17 15.76
C ASN A 19 12.95 -17.43 14.49
N ALA A 20 12.32 -17.38 13.31
CA ALA A 20 13.03 -17.50 12.04
C ALA A 20 14.07 -16.37 11.85
N ILE A 21 13.73 -15.13 12.15
CA ILE A 21 14.67 -14.00 12.06
C ILE A 21 15.86 -14.17 13.04
N LYS A 22 15.62 -14.69 14.24
CA LYS A 22 16.72 -14.97 15.17
C LYS A 22 17.71 -15.99 14.61
N ARG A 23 17.20 -17.00 13.89
CA ARG A 23 17.99 -18.06 13.29
C ARG A 23 18.64 -17.62 11.97
N TRP A 24 17.97 -16.77 11.20
CA TRP A 24 18.43 -16.27 9.90
C TRP A 24 18.36 -14.74 9.86
N PRO A 25 19.29 -14.03 10.52
CA PRO A 25 19.18 -12.57 10.78
C PRO A 25 19.33 -11.69 9.52
N ASN A 26 19.71 -12.27 8.38
CA ASN A 26 19.86 -11.57 7.10
C ASN A 26 18.88 -12.07 6.03
N ASN A 27 17.87 -12.86 6.41
CA ASN A 27 16.91 -13.37 5.44
C ASN A 27 15.79 -12.35 5.17
N ALA A 28 15.80 -11.75 3.97
CA ALA A 28 14.83 -10.73 3.57
C ALA A 28 13.38 -11.23 3.60
N GLU A 29 13.13 -12.45 3.17
CA GLU A 29 11.78 -13.04 3.12
C GLU A 29 11.18 -13.17 4.52
N MET A 30 12.01 -13.57 5.51
CA MET A 30 11.54 -13.69 6.89
C MET A 30 11.23 -12.35 7.53
N PHE A 31 12.00 -11.30 7.23
CA PHE A 31 11.69 -9.95 7.67
C PHE A 31 10.41 -9.43 7.03
N PHE A 32 10.25 -9.63 5.71
CA PHE A 32 9.04 -9.24 5.01
C PHE A 32 7.81 -9.96 5.55
N LEU A 33 7.90 -11.29 5.73
CA LEU A 33 6.83 -12.09 6.33
C LEU A 33 6.45 -11.58 7.72
N LEU A 34 7.43 -11.31 8.59
CA LEU A 34 7.14 -10.79 9.93
C LEU A 34 6.45 -9.43 9.87
N GLY A 35 6.96 -8.50 9.06
CA GLY A 35 6.36 -7.18 8.91
C GLY A 35 4.93 -7.25 8.38
N SER A 36 4.68 -8.10 7.38
CA SER A 36 3.33 -8.33 6.83
C SER A 36 2.37 -8.91 7.86
N LEU A 37 2.80 -9.90 8.66
CA LEU A 37 1.99 -10.47 9.75
C LEU A 37 1.70 -9.45 10.86
N GLN A 38 2.67 -8.58 11.18
CA GLN A 38 2.47 -7.50 12.14
C GLN A 38 1.43 -6.49 11.64
N ASP A 39 1.50 -6.12 10.36
CA ASP A 39 0.51 -5.23 9.74
C ASP A 39 -0.89 -5.85 9.74
N GLU A 40 -1.00 -7.11 9.32
CA GLU A 40 -2.27 -7.85 9.27
C GLU A 40 -2.91 -8.01 10.67
N THR A 41 -2.09 -8.08 11.72
CA THR A 41 -2.56 -8.13 13.12
C THR A 41 -2.86 -6.75 13.72
N GLY A 42 -2.63 -5.67 12.96
CA GLY A 42 -2.89 -4.29 13.36
C GLY A 42 -1.75 -3.62 14.12
N ASP A 43 -0.61 -4.30 14.33
CA ASP A 43 0.58 -3.69 14.93
C ASP A 43 1.41 -2.97 13.86
N LYS A 44 0.82 -1.93 13.28
CA LYS A 44 1.44 -1.12 12.21
C LYS A 44 2.78 -0.52 12.62
N LYS A 45 2.93 -0.16 13.90
CA LYS A 45 4.19 0.39 14.41
C LYS A 45 5.33 -0.65 14.40
N ALA A 46 5.04 -1.88 14.81
CA ALA A 46 6.02 -2.96 14.72
C ALA A 46 6.32 -3.33 13.27
N ALA A 47 5.29 -3.39 12.42
CA ALA A 47 5.44 -3.65 10.99
C ALA A 47 6.37 -2.63 10.32
N PHE A 48 6.12 -1.34 10.53
CA PHE A 48 6.96 -0.26 10.00
C PHE A 48 8.43 -0.42 10.46
N LYS A 49 8.65 -0.65 11.75
CA LYS A 49 10.01 -0.88 12.30
C LYS A 49 10.70 -2.10 11.69
N THR A 50 9.96 -3.17 11.45
CA THR A 50 10.47 -4.39 10.84
C THR A 50 10.85 -4.16 9.38
N MET A 51 10.04 -3.43 8.61
CA MET A 51 10.32 -3.07 7.22
C MET A 51 11.50 -2.08 7.10
N GLU A 52 11.62 -1.12 8.01
CA GLU A 52 12.81 -0.23 8.10
C GLU A 52 14.09 -1.05 8.32
N LYS A 53 14.03 -2.05 9.20
CA LYS A 53 15.18 -2.94 9.43
C LYS A 53 15.48 -3.78 8.19
N LEU A 54 14.45 -4.25 7.48
CA LEU A 54 14.63 -4.95 6.21
C LEU A 54 15.35 -4.06 5.20
N LEU A 55 14.95 -2.79 5.07
CA LEU A 55 15.62 -1.83 4.18
C LEU A 55 17.07 -1.56 4.56
N ALA A 56 17.39 -1.51 5.86
CA ALA A 56 18.76 -1.34 6.32
C ALA A 56 19.66 -2.52 5.93
N LEU A 57 19.11 -3.74 5.87
CA LEU A 57 19.84 -4.95 5.49
C LEU A 57 19.82 -5.18 3.96
N HIS A 58 18.73 -4.83 3.30
CA HIS A 58 18.47 -5.05 1.88
C HIS A 58 17.89 -3.78 1.24
N PRO A 59 18.71 -2.79 0.90
CA PRO A 59 18.27 -1.46 0.43
C PRO A 59 17.47 -1.47 -0.88
N ASP A 60 17.57 -2.55 -1.66
CA ASP A 60 16.86 -2.74 -2.93
C ASP A 60 15.65 -3.67 -2.83
N ASN A 61 15.19 -3.98 -1.61
CA ASN A 61 13.97 -4.74 -1.44
C ASN A 61 12.75 -3.86 -1.77
N TYR A 62 12.22 -3.99 -3.00
CA TYR A 62 11.15 -3.13 -3.50
C TYR A 62 9.86 -3.23 -2.68
N GLN A 63 9.57 -4.37 -2.07
CA GLN A 63 8.39 -4.55 -1.24
C GLN A 63 8.49 -3.74 0.07
N ALA A 64 9.68 -3.74 0.69
CA ALA A 64 9.92 -2.94 1.89
C ALA A 64 10.00 -1.44 1.56
N LEU A 65 10.62 -1.07 0.42
CA LEU A 65 10.60 0.30 -0.09
C LEU A 65 9.17 0.80 -0.26
N ASN A 66 8.31 -0.01 -0.89
CA ASN A 66 6.90 0.31 -1.08
C ASN A 66 6.15 0.45 0.26
N TYR A 67 6.32 -0.51 1.17
CA TYR A 67 5.63 -0.49 2.46
C TYR A 67 5.98 0.76 3.28
N VAL A 68 7.28 1.06 3.41
CA VAL A 68 7.75 2.22 4.19
C VAL A 68 7.31 3.52 3.51
N GLY A 69 7.50 3.64 2.19
CA GLY A 69 7.11 4.82 1.43
C GLY A 69 5.61 5.10 1.48
N TYR A 70 4.78 4.07 1.28
CA TYR A 70 3.33 4.19 1.38
C TYR A 70 2.89 4.61 2.80
N THR A 71 3.44 3.96 3.83
CA THR A 71 3.10 4.28 5.23
C THR A 71 3.44 5.73 5.58
N LEU A 72 4.60 6.23 5.13
CA LEU A 72 4.98 7.64 5.32
C LEU A 72 4.00 8.59 4.62
N ALA A 73 3.61 8.27 3.37
CA ALA A 73 2.66 9.07 2.62
C ALA A 73 1.26 9.06 3.25
N GLU A 74 0.78 7.90 3.69
CA GLU A 74 -0.53 7.75 4.33
C GLU A 74 -0.63 8.54 5.63
N GLU A 75 0.45 8.59 6.40
CA GLU A 75 0.53 9.33 7.66
C GLU A 75 0.94 10.81 7.49
N ASP A 76 1.04 11.32 6.25
CA ASP A 76 1.53 12.67 5.94
C ASP A 76 2.89 13.00 6.59
N ARG A 77 3.78 12.02 6.66
CA ARG A 77 5.11 12.11 7.27
C ARG A 77 6.20 12.02 6.21
N ASP A 78 7.18 12.92 6.27
CA ASP A 78 8.38 12.88 5.43
C ASP A 78 8.09 12.51 3.97
N LEU A 79 7.22 13.30 3.33
CA LEU A 79 6.74 13.04 1.96
C LEU A 79 7.88 12.99 0.93
N ASP A 80 8.96 13.74 1.15
CA ASP A 80 10.13 13.69 0.26
C ASP A 80 10.83 12.33 0.32
N ARG A 81 10.96 11.78 1.52
CA ARG A 81 11.48 10.42 1.70
C ARG A 81 10.50 9.39 1.13
N ALA A 82 9.20 9.55 1.37
CA ALA A 82 8.18 8.66 0.81
C ALA A 82 8.31 8.57 -0.72
N LEU A 83 8.37 9.70 -1.39
CA LEU A 83 8.55 9.78 -2.84
C LEU A 83 9.86 9.12 -3.29
N THR A 84 10.97 9.39 -2.62
CA THR A 84 12.27 8.78 -2.93
C THR A 84 12.21 7.25 -2.88
N LEU A 85 11.60 6.70 -1.83
CA LEU A 85 11.46 5.25 -1.65
C LEU A 85 10.54 4.64 -2.70
N LEU A 86 9.40 5.28 -3.00
CA LEU A 86 8.41 4.76 -3.95
C LEU A 86 8.85 4.86 -5.40
N VAL A 87 9.56 5.92 -5.78
CA VAL A 87 10.22 5.99 -7.10
C VAL A 87 11.21 4.84 -7.25
N ARG A 88 12.07 4.60 -6.25
CA ARG A 88 13.01 3.47 -6.29
C ARG A 88 12.30 2.12 -6.34
N ALA A 89 11.21 1.93 -5.57
CA ALA A 89 10.41 0.70 -5.63
C ALA A 89 9.84 0.47 -7.05
N ASN A 90 9.31 1.52 -7.66
CA ASN A 90 8.77 1.47 -9.03
C ASN A 90 9.87 1.21 -10.09
N ASP A 91 11.07 1.75 -9.94
CA ASP A 91 12.18 1.47 -10.83
C ASP A 91 12.64 0.00 -10.77
N LEU A 92 12.62 -0.59 -9.58
CA LEU A 92 12.97 -1.99 -9.36
C LEU A 92 11.86 -2.97 -9.80
N ALA A 93 10.60 -2.54 -9.75
CA ALA A 93 9.43 -3.36 -10.09
C ALA A 93 8.37 -2.53 -10.85
N PRO A 94 8.63 -2.14 -12.12
CA PRO A 94 7.87 -1.10 -12.82
C PRO A 94 6.45 -1.49 -13.24
N ASN A 95 6.12 -2.79 -13.20
CA ASN A 95 4.83 -3.32 -13.65
C ASN A 95 3.98 -3.86 -12.49
N GLN A 96 4.18 -3.35 -11.27
CA GLN A 96 3.37 -3.69 -10.11
C GLN A 96 2.34 -2.59 -9.86
N SER A 97 1.07 -2.84 -10.15
CA SER A 97 -0.02 -1.87 -10.02
C SER A 97 -0.10 -1.27 -8.61
N TYR A 98 0.10 -2.07 -7.57
CA TYR A 98 0.08 -1.60 -6.17
C TYR A 98 1.26 -0.67 -5.81
N ILE A 99 2.44 -0.83 -6.45
CA ILE A 99 3.58 0.09 -6.24
C ILE A 99 3.31 1.42 -6.95
N ILE A 100 2.76 1.36 -8.15
CA ILE A 100 2.41 2.55 -8.93
C ILE A 100 1.30 3.33 -8.22
N ASP A 101 0.32 2.64 -7.65
CA ASP A 101 -0.71 3.24 -6.81
C ASP A 101 -0.12 3.94 -5.59
N SER A 102 0.78 3.28 -4.87
CA SER A 102 1.47 3.89 -3.73
C SER A 102 2.25 5.15 -4.12
N LEU A 103 2.90 5.15 -5.29
CA LEU A 103 3.59 6.32 -5.83
C LEU A 103 2.61 7.45 -6.19
N ALA A 104 1.50 7.11 -6.85
CA ALA A 104 0.44 8.06 -7.17
C ALA A 104 -0.14 8.70 -5.89
N TRP A 105 -0.37 7.90 -4.86
CA TRP A 105 -0.84 8.36 -3.57
C TRP A 105 0.15 9.31 -2.89
N ALA A 106 1.45 8.99 -2.91
CA ALA A 106 2.48 9.87 -2.36
C ALA A 106 2.57 11.22 -3.14
N TYR A 107 2.45 11.20 -4.47
CA TYR A 107 2.34 12.43 -5.25
C TYR A 107 1.10 13.25 -4.87
N PHE A 108 -0.04 12.58 -4.69
CA PHE A 108 -1.28 13.21 -4.26
C PHE A 108 -1.12 13.91 -2.90
N LYS A 109 -0.57 13.21 -1.91
CA LYS A 109 -0.29 13.75 -0.57
C LYS A 109 0.71 14.91 -0.60
N ALA A 110 1.67 14.87 -1.51
CA ALA A 110 2.63 15.96 -1.74
C ALA A 110 2.04 17.14 -2.57
N GLY A 111 0.76 17.08 -2.95
CA GLY A 111 0.10 18.12 -3.75
C GLY A 111 0.47 18.15 -5.23
N LYS A 112 1.19 17.13 -5.72
CA LYS A 112 1.64 16.99 -7.12
C LYS A 112 0.57 16.26 -7.94
N LEU A 113 -0.56 16.93 -8.19
CA LEU A 113 -1.75 16.30 -8.77
C LEU A 113 -1.54 15.75 -10.18
N ASP A 114 -0.77 16.43 -11.03
CA ASP A 114 -0.50 15.97 -12.41
C ASP A 114 0.28 14.66 -12.42
N ASP A 115 1.31 14.55 -11.56
CA ASP A 115 2.09 13.32 -11.39
C ASP A 115 1.22 12.21 -10.79
N ALA A 116 0.39 12.53 -9.80
CA ALA A 116 -0.54 11.58 -9.21
C ALA A 116 -1.53 11.01 -10.24
N LEU A 117 -2.15 11.88 -11.07
CA LEU A 117 -3.07 11.46 -12.14
C LEU A 117 -2.37 10.57 -13.17
N LYS A 118 -1.16 10.94 -13.57
CA LYS A 118 -0.38 10.15 -14.52
C LYS A 118 -0.15 8.73 -14.01
N GLU A 119 0.34 8.60 -12.78
CA GLU A 119 0.68 7.30 -12.22
C GLU A 119 -0.57 6.46 -11.89
N ILE A 120 -1.64 7.06 -11.34
CA ILE A 120 -2.84 6.29 -11.02
C ILE A 120 -3.56 5.76 -12.28
N ARG A 121 -3.60 6.54 -13.36
CA ARG A 121 -4.12 6.07 -14.65
C ARG A 121 -3.29 4.90 -15.17
N ARG A 122 -1.96 4.94 -15.00
CA ARG A 122 -1.08 3.82 -15.35
C ARG A 122 -1.37 2.58 -14.49
N ALA A 123 -1.57 2.76 -13.18
CA ALA A 123 -1.87 1.65 -12.26
C ALA A 123 -3.12 0.86 -12.68
N VAL A 124 -4.22 1.56 -13.00
CA VAL A 124 -5.49 0.92 -13.38
C VAL A 124 -5.50 0.27 -14.76
N THR A 125 -4.51 0.59 -15.61
CA THR A 125 -4.39 -0.01 -16.95
C THR A 125 -3.53 -1.27 -16.99
N LEU A 126 -2.74 -1.53 -15.95
CA LEU A 126 -1.80 -2.66 -15.91
C LEU A 126 -2.44 -3.99 -15.56
N ASP A 127 -3.57 -3.98 -14.86
CA ASP A 127 -4.22 -5.20 -14.38
C ASP A 127 -5.73 -5.06 -14.47
N GLU A 128 -6.38 -6.00 -15.18
CA GLU A 128 -7.85 -6.09 -15.26
C GLU A 128 -8.49 -6.44 -13.91
N HIS A 129 -7.71 -6.98 -12.96
CA HIS A 129 -8.12 -7.34 -11.61
C HIS A 129 -7.58 -6.39 -10.54
N THR A 130 -7.38 -5.15 -10.91
CA THR A 130 -6.92 -4.09 -10.02
C THR A 130 -7.76 -4.03 -8.74
N ASP A 131 -7.10 -3.99 -7.58
CA ASP A 131 -7.76 -3.92 -6.27
C ASP A 131 -8.68 -2.68 -6.17
N ALA A 132 -9.80 -2.84 -5.45
CA ALA A 132 -10.77 -1.77 -5.22
C ALA A 132 -10.13 -0.50 -4.62
N SER A 133 -9.09 -0.66 -3.79
CA SER A 133 -8.37 0.46 -3.17
C SER A 133 -7.68 1.35 -4.20
N ILE A 134 -7.14 0.79 -5.27
CA ILE A 134 -6.50 1.55 -6.35
C ILE A 134 -7.55 2.43 -7.07
N TRP A 135 -8.73 1.88 -7.30
CA TRP A 135 -9.84 2.64 -7.87
C TRP A 135 -10.38 3.71 -6.90
N GLU A 136 -10.37 3.45 -5.58
CA GLU A 136 -10.71 4.46 -4.56
C GLU A 136 -9.71 5.63 -4.60
N HIS A 137 -8.40 5.35 -4.63
CA HIS A 137 -7.36 6.36 -4.76
C HIS A 137 -7.50 7.16 -6.07
N TYR A 138 -7.81 6.47 -7.18
CA TYR A 138 -8.08 7.18 -8.44
C TYR A 138 -9.26 8.14 -8.31
N GLY A 139 -10.33 7.71 -7.69
CA GLY A 139 -11.49 8.56 -7.42
C GLY A 139 -11.12 9.81 -6.60
N ASP A 140 -10.36 9.63 -5.52
CA ASP A 140 -9.93 10.72 -4.64
C ASP A 140 -8.99 11.70 -5.37
N ILE A 141 -8.03 11.20 -6.14
CA ILE A 141 -7.10 12.02 -6.95
C ILE A 141 -7.84 12.80 -8.03
N ALA A 142 -8.73 12.14 -8.79
CA ALA A 142 -9.51 12.76 -9.85
C ALA A 142 -10.48 13.81 -9.30
N ALA A 143 -11.15 13.53 -8.19
CA ALA A 143 -12.04 14.48 -7.52
C ALA A 143 -11.29 15.74 -7.09
N ARG A 144 -10.11 15.57 -6.50
CA ARG A 144 -9.25 16.69 -6.08
C ARG A 144 -8.76 17.53 -7.27
N ALA A 145 -8.55 16.89 -8.42
CA ALA A 145 -8.16 17.55 -9.68
C ALA A 145 -9.35 18.19 -10.41
N GLY A 146 -10.58 18.07 -9.89
CA GLY A 146 -11.79 18.61 -10.52
C GLY A 146 -12.34 17.78 -11.68
N LEU A 147 -11.82 16.56 -11.90
CA LEU A 147 -12.18 15.64 -12.97
C LEU A 147 -13.38 14.77 -12.54
N LYS A 148 -14.56 15.41 -12.43
CA LYS A 148 -15.77 14.80 -11.83
C LYS A 148 -16.21 13.50 -12.50
N ASP A 149 -16.12 13.40 -13.81
CA ASP A 149 -16.55 12.20 -14.55
C ASP A 149 -15.58 11.02 -14.34
N GLU A 150 -14.27 11.31 -14.32
CA GLU A 150 -13.25 10.30 -13.98
C GLU A 150 -13.42 9.83 -12.53
N ALA A 151 -13.60 10.74 -11.59
CA ALA A 151 -13.85 10.39 -10.19
C ALA A 151 -15.07 9.50 -10.02
N ARG A 152 -16.18 9.83 -10.69
CA ARG A 152 -17.40 9.02 -10.66
C ARG A 152 -17.16 7.61 -11.20
N THR A 153 -16.50 7.51 -12.34
CA THR A 153 -16.17 6.24 -12.97
C THR A 153 -15.28 5.38 -12.06
N ALA A 154 -14.26 5.99 -11.47
CA ALA A 154 -13.34 5.29 -10.57
C ALA A 154 -14.06 4.78 -9.30
N TYR A 155 -14.86 5.60 -8.64
CA TYR A 155 -15.64 5.15 -7.48
C TYR A 155 -16.67 4.07 -7.82
N GLN A 156 -17.30 4.13 -9.02
CA GLN A 156 -18.20 3.07 -9.47
C GLN A 156 -17.44 1.74 -9.60
N LYS A 157 -16.26 1.74 -10.18
CA LYS A 157 -15.40 0.57 -10.28
C LYS A 157 -15.00 0.02 -8.92
N ALA A 158 -14.61 0.89 -7.98
CA ALA A 158 -14.30 0.47 -6.61
C ALA A 158 -15.51 -0.19 -5.94
N MET A 159 -16.71 0.36 -6.09
CA MET A 159 -17.96 -0.24 -5.56
C MET A 159 -18.30 -1.59 -6.17
N GLU A 160 -18.05 -1.78 -7.48
CA GLU A 160 -18.24 -3.07 -8.14
C GLU A 160 -17.33 -4.16 -7.58
N LEU A 161 -16.05 -3.79 -7.29
CA LEU A 161 -15.04 -4.71 -6.78
C LEU A 161 -15.20 -4.99 -5.27
N LYS A 162 -15.68 -4.00 -4.50
CA LYS A 162 -15.85 -4.11 -3.05
C LYS A 162 -17.17 -3.48 -2.59
N PRO A 163 -18.30 -4.20 -2.73
CA PRO A 163 -19.62 -3.67 -2.41
C PRO A 163 -19.81 -3.21 -0.96
N ASP A 164 -19.04 -3.77 -0.02
CA ASP A 164 -19.13 -3.43 1.40
C ASP A 164 -18.77 -1.95 1.70
N ASN A 165 -17.97 -1.31 0.83
CA ASN A 165 -17.60 0.10 0.92
C ASN A 165 -18.53 1.05 0.13
N ALA A 166 -19.55 0.51 -0.56
CA ALA A 166 -20.36 1.29 -1.49
C ALA A 166 -21.03 2.50 -0.88
N GLU A 167 -21.46 2.42 0.38
CA GLU A 167 -22.12 3.54 1.07
C GLU A 167 -21.15 4.71 1.29
N ALA A 168 -19.94 4.42 1.79
CA ALA A 168 -18.91 5.44 2.01
C ALA A 168 -18.48 6.11 0.68
N LEU A 169 -18.39 5.32 -0.40
CA LEU A 169 -18.01 5.84 -1.72
C LEU A 169 -19.13 6.68 -2.36
N ARG A 170 -20.41 6.34 -2.16
CA ARG A 170 -21.52 7.18 -2.61
C ARG A 170 -21.53 8.57 -1.97
N GLN A 171 -21.14 8.66 -0.69
CA GLN A 171 -21.03 9.93 0.01
C GLN A 171 -19.93 10.84 -0.57
N ARG A 172 -18.86 10.26 -1.15
CA ARG A 172 -17.81 11.04 -1.85
C ARG A 172 -18.27 11.55 -3.23
N LEU A 173 -19.35 10.98 -3.78
CA LEU A 173 -19.92 11.40 -5.07
C LEU A 173 -20.96 12.52 -4.95
N SER A 174 -21.46 12.81 -3.75
CA SER A 174 -22.43 13.86 -3.47
C SER A 174 -21.77 15.22 -3.28
#